data_d0ce35bd1c0b564d5f918259da76b4f4
#
_entry.id   d0ce35bd1c0b564d5f918259da76b4f4
#
_cell.length_a   1.000
_cell.length_b   1.000
_cell.length_c   1.000
_cell.angle_alpha   90.00
_cell.angle_beta   90.00
_cell.angle_gamma   90.00
#
_symmetry.space_group_name_H-M   'P 1'
#
loop_
_entity.id
_entity.type
_entity.pdbx_description
1 polymer ?
#
loop_
_entity_poly.entity_id
_entity_poly.type
_entity_poly.pdbx_seq_one_letter_code
_entity_poly.pdbx_strand_id
1 'polypeptide(L)'
;MTGNEQRRPAAEGRLAAVLHRWDDEAAFAAGQAAGTAWSGGALRLTAPVGRETYADPFGHGSLDWEYGSWTSPWAAMPFAATDIVPSWTADAPDGARITVRLRIRDTGGHESGWYVMGHWSSGDAVVHRATVPGQSDSQGHVDADTFTAVGHGVSACRLQVVLAREAGGDVDVALRGVRAVASRPPVGATPAVSGPGGAWGTVLDVPGRSQGAHIGHCPQWDGGGEAWAGPACTAMLVEFFGRGPGAADLTWLDPDDPAPQVDFTARHVYDYGYKGCGNWAFNAAYPARYGLRGAVVRLPALTDVERFISAGLPIATTLSFRSSELSGAGQSAAGNIMVVRGFTTGGDVVVNDPLAATDAGVRRVYPRAAFERVWLSGDGGGGVAYLLHPEGTALPPPVPGEPPRW
;
A
#
# COMPACT_ATOMS: atom_id res chain seq x y z
N MET A 1 -4.16 -44.00 0.32
CA MET A 1 -4.02 -43.36 -1.02
C MET A 1 -3.85 -41.88 -0.78
N THR A 2 -2.61 -41.43 -0.73
CA THR A 2 -2.24 -40.03 -0.48
C THR A 2 -2.14 -39.34 -1.83
N GLY A 3 -3.13 -38.48 -2.12
CA GLY A 3 -3.14 -37.66 -3.31
C GLY A 3 -2.03 -36.61 -3.26
N ASN A 4 -1.02 -36.79 -4.08
CA ASN A 4 0.03 -35.83 -4.34
C ASN A 4 -0.56 -34.74 -5.26
N GLU A 5 -1.13 -33.69 -4.69
CA GLU A 5 -1.49 -32.49 -5.45
C GLU A 5 -0.21 -31.81 -5.93
N GLN A 6 0.19 -32.15 -7.13
CA GLN A 6 1.25 -31.45 -7.85
C GLN A 6 0.81 -29.99 -8.05
N ARG A 7 1.38 -29.06 -7.26
CA ARG A 7 1.28 -27.62 -7.48
C ARG A 7 1.73 -27.32 -8.91
N ARG A 8 0.81 -26.85 -9.74
CA ARG A 8 1.12 -26.36 -11.09
C ARG A 8 2.10 -25.17 -10.94
N PRO A 9 3.27 -25.20 -11.60
CA PRO A 9 4.15 -24.04 -11.64
C PRO A 9 3.39 -22.86 -12.28
N ALA A 10 3.59 -21.65 -11.76
CA ALA A 10 3.08 -20.45 -12.38
C ALA A 10 3.53 -20.42 -13.85
N ALA A 11 2.60 -20.19 -14.77
CA ALA A 11 2.91 -20.15 -16.20
C ALA A 11 4.00 -19.10 -16.44
N GLU A 12 5.05 -19.49 -17.14
CA GLU A 12 6.13 -18.57 -17.53
C GLU A 12 5.51 -17.37 -18.27
N GLY A 13 5.90 -16.15 -17.87
CA GLY A 13 5.40 -14.91 -18.48
C GLY A 13 4.19 -14.24 -17.79
N ARG A 14 3.69 -14.77 -16.66
CA ARG A 14 2.66 -14.08 -15.84
C ARG A 14 3.25 -13.61 -14.51
N LEU A 15 2.71 -12.50 -14.00
CA LEU A 15 2.95 -12.05 -12.63
C LEU A 15 2.55 -13.15 -11.65
N ALA A 16 3.49 -13.62 -10.85
CA ALA A 16 3.19 -14.45 -9.69
C ALA A 16 3.09 -13.54 -8.46
N ALA A 17 2.03 -13.70 -7.66
CA ALA A 17 1.83 -12.92 -6.44
C ALA A 17 1.14 -13.76 -5.37
N VAL A 18 1.47 -13.49 -4.10
CA VAL A 18 0.83 -14.04 -2.92
C VAL A 18 0.75 -12.97 -1.85
N LEU A 19 -0.39 -12.85 -1.17
CA LEU A 19 -0.54 -12.00 0.00
C LEU A 19 -0.55 -12.86 1.27
N HIS A 20 0.36 -12.56 2.17
CA HIS A 20 0.31 -13.05 3.56
C HIS A 20 -0.31 -11.96 4.43
N ARG A 21 -1.21 -12.35 5.32
CA ARG A 21 -1.92 -11.40 6.19
C ARG A 21 -2.03 -11.91 7.62
N TRP A 22 -1.95 -10.97 8.56
CA TRP A 22 -2.20 -11.14 9.98
C TRP A 22 -3.10 -9.99 10.41
N ASP A 23 -4.40 -10.23 10.48
CA ASP A 23 -5.42 -9.17 10.67
C ASP A 23 -6.61 -9.61 11.52
N ASP A 24 -6.46 -10.72 12.25
CA ASP A 24 -7.39 -11.19 13.26
C ASP A 24 -6.66 -11.78 14.48
N GLU A 25 -7.41 -12.09 15.53
CA GLU A 25 -6.86 -12.61 16.78
C GLU A 25 -6.08 -13.91 16.57
N ALA A 26 -6.60 -14.83 15.78
CA ALA A 26 -5.96 -16.14 15.55
C ALA A 26 -4.63 -16.00 14.81
N ALA A 27 -4.57 -15.12 13.80
CA ALA A 27 -3.36 -14.83 13.05
C ALA A 27 -2.29 -14.17 13.93
N PHE A 28 -2.68 -13.23 14.80
CA PHE A 28 -1.74 -12.62 15.75
C PHE A 28 -1.31 -13.58 16.86
N ALA A 29 -2.21 -14.46 17.34
CA ALA A 29 -1.89 -15.49 18.34
C ALA A 29 -0.87 -16.54 17.82
N ALA A 30 -0.80 -16.75 16.51
CA ALA A 30 0.18 -17.63 15.89
C ALA A 30 1.62 -17.07 15.89
N GLY A 31 1.79 -15.77 16.13
CA GLY A 31 3.09 -15.09 16.19
C GLY A 31 3.66 -15.04 17.61
N GLN A 32 4.78 -14.35 17.74
CA GLN A 32 5.49 -14.15 19.01
C GLN A 32 5.29 -12.71 19.49
N ALA A 33 4.53 -12.56 20.57
CA ALA A 33 4.29 -11.27 21.22
C ALA A 33 5.28 -11.04 22.38
N ALA A 34 5.76 -9.82 22.50
CA ALA A 34 6.58 -9.36 23.62
C ALA A 34 6.06 -8.00 24.06
N GLY A 35 5.36 -7.95 25.19
CA GLY A 35 4.75 -6.74 25.73
C GLY A 35 3.52 -6.22 24.97
N THR A 36 3.03 -7.01 24.03
CA THR A 36 1.81 -6.72 23.24
C THR A 36 0.76 -7.80 23.45
N ALA A 37 -0.52 -7.43 23.36
CA ALA A 37 -1.64 -8.37 23.45
C ALA A 37 -2.79 -7.94 22.54
N TRP A 38 -3.56 -8.92 22.06
CA TRP A 38 -4.78 -8.67 21.29
C TRP A 38 -5.91 -8.23 22.22
N SER A 39 -6.50 -7.07 21.92
CA SER A 39 -7.68 -6.58 22.63
C SER A 39 -8.43 -5.55 21.78
N GLY A 40 -9.76 -5.56 21.87
CA GLY A 40 -10.59 -4.58 21.15
C GLY A 40 -10.38 -4.56 19.63
N GLY A 41 -10.14 -5.72 19.00
CA GLY A 41 -9.95 -5.84 17.56
C GLY A 41 -8.58 -5.39 17.03
N ALA A 42 -7.58 -5.26 17.92
CA ALA A 42 -6.22 -4.87 17.55
C ALA A 42 -5.17 -5.47 18.50
N LEU A 43 -3.94 -5.60 18.01
CA LEU A 43 -2.76 -5.83 18.83
C LEU A 43 -2.33 -4.49 19.44
N ARG A 44 -2.19 -4.43 20.77
CA ARG A 44 -1.87 -3.21 21.54
C ARG A 44 -0.62 -3.39 22.37
N LEU A 45 0.07 -2.29 22.66
CA LEU A 45 1.12 -2.24 23.65
C LEU A 45 0.50 -2.28 25.05
N THR A 46 0.70 -3.38 25.79
CA THR A 46 0.08 -3.60 27.11
C THR A 46 1.09 -3.57 28.26
N ALA A 47 2.26 -4.14 28.06
CA ALA A 47 3.33 -4.21 29.05
C ALA A 47 4.69 -4.00 28.35
N PRO A 48 5.18 -2.74 28.26
CA PRO A 48 6.45 -2.45 27.58
C PRO A 48 7.59 -3.36 28.07
N VAL A 49 8.37 -3.89 27.13
CA VAL A 49 9.49 -4.80 27.43
C VAL A 49 10.84 -4.09 27.44
N GLY A 50 10.87 -2.82 27.05
CA GLY A 50 12.09 -2.04 27.03
C GLY A 50 11.83 -0.56 26.77
N ARG A 51 12.90 0.21 26.83
CA ARG A 51 12.93 1.62 26.46
C ARG A 51 14.06 1.85 25.46
N GLU A 52 13.84 2.79 24.55
CA GLU A 52 14.84 3.25 23.60
C GLU A 52 14.76 4.77 23.45
N THR A 53 15.89 5.42 23.26
CA THR A 53 15.94 6.81 22.82
C THR A 53 15.94 6.81 21.30
N TYR A 54 14.95 7.43 20.69
CA TYR A 54 14.87 7.61 19.23
C TYR A 54 15.09 9.07 18.89
N ALA A 55 16.13 9.35 18.10
CA ALA A 55 16.38 10.64 17.51
C ALA A 55 15.64 10.73 16.19
N ASP A 56 14.63 11.60 16.11
CA ASP A 56 13.95 11.88 14.85
C ASP A 56 14.91 12.64 13.92
N PRO A 57 15.33 12.05 12.78
CA PRO A 57 16.29 12.69 11.90
C PRO A 57 15.73 13.89 11.14
N PHE A 58 14.41 14.15 11.26
CA PHE A 58 13.69 15.18 10.49
C PHE A 58 13.25 16.40 11.32
N GLY A 59 13.63 16.49 12.61
CA GLY A 59 13.54 17.75 13.30
C GLY A 59 12.91 17.78 14.70
N HIS A 60 12.27 16.71 15.18
CA HIS A 60 11.64 16.70 16.52
C HIS A 60 12.63 16.38 17.67
N GLY A 61 13.91 16.16 17.35
CA GLY A 61 14.93 15.84 18.35
C GLY A 61 14.84 14.40 18.84
N SER A 62 15.33 14.16 20.06
CA SER A 62 15.38 12.83 20.69
C SER A 62 14.34 12.72 21.79
N LEU A 63 13.56 11.64 21.76
CA LEU A 63 12.60 11.30 22.79
C LEU A 63 12.83 9.87 23.27
N ASP A 64 12.49 9.60 24.53
CA ASP A 64 12.49 8.26 25.08
C ASP A 64 11.15 7.58 24.81
N TRP A 65 11.21 6.37 24.29
CA TRP A 65 10.07 5.55 23.93
C TRP A 65 10.07 4.25 24.72
N GLU A 66 8.92 3.83 25.18
CA GLU A 66 8.70 2.48 25.68
C GLU A 66 8.02 1.64 24.61
N TYR A 67 8.45 0.39 24.47
CA TYR A 67 8.01 -0.44 23.37
C TYR A 67 7.69 -1.89 23.73
N GLY A 68 6.89 -2.50 22.90
CA GLY A 68 6.68 -3.94 22.76
C GLY A 68 6.74 -4.35 21.29
N SER A 69 6.74 -5.62 21.01
CA SER A 69 6.81 -6.12 19.64
C SER A 69 5.95 -7.36 19.41
N TRP A 70 5.68 -7.60 18.14
CA TRP A 70 5.12 -8.85 17.66
C TRP A 70 5.88 -9.29 16.42
N THR A 71 6.15 -10.60 16.31
CA THR A 71 6.84 -11.19 15.17
C THR A 71 5.99 -12.31 14.58
N SER A 72 5.73 -12.26 13.29
CA SER A 72 4.94 -13.28 12.59
C SER A 72 5.66 -14.64 12.55
N PRO A 73 4.92 -15.73 12.37
CA PRO A 73 5.51 -16.95 11.85
C PRO A 73 6.19 -16.70 10.49
N TRP A 74 7.08 -17.62 10.08
CA TRP A 74 7.57 -17.62 8.71
C TRP A 74 6.44 -17.94 7.73
N ALA A 75 6.26 -17.07 6.75
CA ALA A 75 5.29 -17.23 5.66
C ALA A 75 6.03 -17.76 4.42
N ALA A 76 5.75 -19.01 4.05
CA ALA A 76 6.39 -19.64 2.90
C ALA A 76 5.83 -19.13 1.57
N MET A 77 6.70 -18.91 0.59
CA MET A 77 6.33 -18.52 -0.76
C MET A 77 6.03 -19.73 -1.64
N PRO A 78 4.95 -19.73 -2.45
CA PRO A 78 4.68 -20.80 -3.40
C PRO A 78 5.56 -20.74 -4.65
N PHE A 79 6.39 -19.71 -4.78
CA PHE A 79 7.36 -19.46 -5.87
C PHE A 79 8.57 -18.70 -5.31
N ALA A 80 9.67 -18.67 -6.04
CA ALA A 80 10.80 -17.79 -5.70
C ALA A 80 10.39 -16.32 -5.96
N ALA A 81 10.06 -15.58 -4.89
CA ALA A 81 9.67 -14.19 -5.00
C ALA A 81 10.88 -13.28 -5.21
N THR A 82 10.71 -12.19 -5.94
CA THR A 82 11.74 -11.16 -6.13
C THR A 82 11.46 -9.89 -5.35
N ASP A 83 10.18 -9.56 -5.16
CA ASP A 83 9.78 -8.34 -4.49
C ASP A 83 8.82 -8.64 -3.33
N ILE A 84 8.96 -7.87 -2.25
CA ILE A 84 8.05 -7.91 -1.12
C ILE A 84 7.71 -6.48 -0.69
N VAL A 85 6.40 -6.19 -0.59
CA VAL A 85 5.89 -4.91 -0.08
C VAL A 85 5.02 -5.19 1.15
N PRO A 86 5.44 -4.80 2.34
CA PRO A 86 4.58 -4.79 3.52
C PRO A 86 3.56 -3.66 3.47
N SER A 87 2.42 -3.87 4.13
CA SER A 87 1.43 -2.82 4.38
C SER A 87 0.73 -3.09 5.71
N TRP A 88 0.13 -2.07 6.31
CA TRP A 88 -0.48 -2.19 7.65
C TRP A 88 -1.72 -1.31 7.82
N THR A 89 -2.51 -1.67 8.79
CA THR A 89 -3.62 -0.87 9.30
C THR A 89 -3.35 -0.66 10.78
N ALA A 90 -3.01 0.58 11.17
CA ALA A 90 -2.61 0.90 12.53
C ALA A 90 -3.12 2.27 12.97
N ASP A 91 -3.50 2.38 14.24
CA ASP A 91 -3.72 3.65 14.91
C ASP A 91 -2.45 3.97 15.72
N ALA A 92 -1.72 4.97 15.30
CA ALA A 92 -0.51 5.46 15.95
C ALA A 92 -0.57 7.00 15.96
N PRO A 93 -1.39 7.62 16.83
CA PRO A 93 -1.51 9.08 16.92
C PRO A 93 -0.21 9.71 17.39
N ASP A 94 -0.15 11.04 17.46
CA ASP A 94 1.00 11.75 18.01
C ASP A 94 1.33 11.23 19.41
N GLY A 95 2.62 11.01 19.68
CA GLY A 95 3.11 10.31 20.88
C GLY A 95 3.13 8.79 20.77
N ALA A 96 2.70 8.23 19.63
CA ALA A 96 2.81 6.80 19.30
C ALA A 96 3.44 6.58 17.92
N ARG A 97 4.12 5.46 17.75
CA ARG A 97 4.66 5.02 16.46
C ARG A 97 4.68 3.50 16.36
N ILE A 98 4.66 2.98 15.15
CA ILE A 98 5.05 1.61 14.87
C ILE A 98 6.28 1.58 13.96
N THR A 99 7.07 0.51 14.08
CA THR A 99 8.15 0.21 13.14
C THR A 99 7.87 -1.17 12.54
N VAL A 100 7.72 -1.22 11.22
CA VAL A 100 7.53 -2.48 10.49
C VAL A 100 8.87 -2.93 9.93
N ARG A 101 9.25 -4.18 10.24
CA ARG A 101 10.50 -4.79 9.79
C ARG A 101 10.22 -6.07 9.02
N LEU A 102 11.02 -6.30 7.99
CA LEU A 102 10.97 -7.50 7.15
C LEU A 102 12.27 -8.31 7.36
N ARG A 103 12.14 -9.61 7.44
CA ARG A 103 13.24 -10.56 7.34
C ARG A 103 12.89 -11.62 6.32
N ILE A 104 13.81 -11.98 5.46
CA ILE A 104 13.59 -12.97 4.41
C ILE A 104 14.46 -14.20 4.63
N ARG A 105 14.05 -15.33 4.03
CA ARG A 105 14.85 -16.49 3.77
C ARG A 105 14.90 -16.71 2.27
N ASP A 106 16.09 -16.84 1.72
CA ASP A 106 16.27 -17.09 0.29
C ASP A 106 15.97 -18.55 -0.09
N THR A 107 16.00 -18.87 -1.38
CA THR A 107 15.81 -20.24 -1.85
C THR A 107 16.99 -21.18 -1.52
N GLY A 108 18.14 -20.65 -1.12
CA GLY A 108 19.28 -21.36 -0.59
C GLY A 108 19.19 -21.67 0.90
N GLY A 109 18.19 -21.10 1.59
CA GLY A 109 17.96 -21.30 3.03
C GLY A 109 18.67 -20.27 3.92
N HIS A 110 19.34 -19.25 3.37
CA HIS A 110 20.01 -18.19 4.14
C HIS A 110 19.00 -17.16 4.62
N GLU A 111 19.14 -16.71 5.86
CA GLU A 111 18.30 -15.65 6.43
C GLU A 111 19.00 -14.30 6.38
N SER A 112 18.27 -13.23 6.03
CA SER A 112 18.77 -11.86 6.06
C SER A 112 18.84 -11.30 7.48
N GLY A 113 19.40 -10.09 7.62
CA GLY A 113 19.11 -9.19 8.73
C GLY A 113 17.65 -8.72 8.70
N TRP A 114 17.31 -7.78 9.59
CA TRP A 114 16.03 -7.09 9.57
C TRP A 114 16.15 -5.82 8.72
N TYR A 115 15.32 -5.71 7.68
CA TYR A 115 15.13 -4.46 6.94
C TYR A 115 13.99 -3.67 7.59
N VAL A 116 14.17 -2.37 7.80
CA VAL A 116 13.12 -1.47 8.27
C VAL A 116 12.30 -1.00 7.08
N MET A 117 11.05 -1.43 7.01
CA MET A 117 10.16 -1.10 5.89
C MET A 117 9.39 0.21 6.12
N GLY A 118 9.39 0.73 7.34
CA GLY A 118 8.84 2.03 7.66
C GLY A 118 8.70 2.24 9.17
N HIS A 119 8.90 3.50 9.56
CA HIS A 119 8.43 4.08 10.82
C HIS A 119 7.13 4.80 10.50
N TRP A 120 6.05 4.48 11.20
CA TRP A 120 4.74 5.06 10.95
C TRP A 120 4.18 5.72 12.20
N SER A 121 3.76 6.97 12.04
CA SER A 121 2.85 7.69 12.93
C SER A 121 1.74 8.31 12.09
N SER A 122 0.50 8.30 12.57
CA SER A 122 -0.62 8.92 11.88
C SER A 122 -0.57 10.44 11.88
N GLY A 123 0.12 11.04 12.89
CA GLY A 123 0.45 12.45 12.98
C GLY A 123 1.90 12.73 12.54
N ASP A 124 2.34 13.96 12.74
CA ASP A 124 3.72 14.44 12.49
C ASP A 124 4.18 15.49 13.51
N ALA A 125 3.43 15.68 14.60
CA ALA A 125 3.75 16.69 15.60
C ALA A 125 4.84 16.24 16.60
N VAL A 126 5.04 14.94 16.79
CA VAL A 126 5.97 14.38 17.77
C VAL A 126 7.08 13.58 17.10
N VAL A 127 6.77 12.84 16.07
CA VAL A 127 7.72 12.04 15.29
C VAL A 127 7.28 11.96 13.84
N HIS A 128 8.24 12.09 12.94
CA HIS A 128 7.96 11.97 11.52
C HIS A 128 7.89 10.51 11.08
N ARG A 129 6.92 10.21 10.19
CA ARG A 129 6.88 8.94 9.48
C ARG A 129 7.97 8.91 8.42
N ALA A 130 8.68 7.80 8.31
CA ALA A 130 9.80 7.73 7.38
C ALA A 130 10.16 6.28 7.03
N THR A 131 10.60 6.07 5.81
CA THR A 131 11.43 4.92 5.44
C THR A 131 12.89 5.18 5.78
N VAL A 132 13.69 4.11 5.78
CA VAL A 132 15.13 4.17 6.04
C VAL A 132 15.87 3.96 4.72
N PRO A 133 16.47 4.99 4.14
CA PRO A 133 17.16 4.86 2.86
C PRO A 133 18.46 4.07 2.97
N GLY A 134 18.92 3.50 1.85
CA GLY A 134 20.24 2.90 1.71
C GLY A 134 20.42 1.53 2.36
N GLN A 135 19.33 0.83 2.70
CA GLN A 135 19.41 -0.53 3.24
C GLN A 135 19.69 -1.53 2.12
N SER A 136 20.85 -2.18 2.17
CA SER A 136 21.24 -3.24 1.22
C SER A 136 22.22 -4.21 1.86
N ASP A 137 22.15 -5.47 1.43
CA ASP A 137 23.12 -6.52 1.76
C ASP A 137 23.24 -7.53 0.59
N SER A 138 23.86 -8.67 0.83
CA SER A 138 24.03 -9.72 -0.18
C SER A 138 22.72 -10.39 -0.61
N GLN A 139 21.62 -10.19 0.10
CA GLN A 139 20.32 -10.83 -0.19
C GLN A 139 19.35 -9.89 -0.90
N GLY A 140 19.49 -8.59 -0.71
CA GLY A 140 18.61 -7.62 -1.36
C GLY A 140 18.82 -6.18 -0.88
N HIS A 141 17.93 -5.33 -1.34
CA HIS A 141 17.89 -3.93 -0.95
C HIS A 141 16.45 -3.47 -0.77
N VAL A 142 16.27 -2.38 -0.04
CA VAL A 142 14.99 -1.70 0.13
C VAL A 142 15.05 -0.36 -0.61
N ASP A 143 14.10 -0.16 -1.51
CA ASP A 143 13.84 1.11 -2.15
C ASP A 143 12.43 1.58 -1.76
N ALA A 144 12.38 2.69 -1.05
CA ALA A 144 11.17 3.19 -0.40
C ALA A 144 10.45 2.09 0.43
N ASP A 145 9.36 1.55 -0.08
CA ASP A 145 8.49 0.57 0.56
C ASP A 145 8.67 -0.87 0.03
N THR A 146 9.57 -1.08 -0.92
CA THR A 146 9.76 -2.35 -1.63
C THR A 146 11.11 -2.96 -1.30
N PHE A 147 11.10 -4.19 -0.77
CA PHE A 147 12.29 -5.04 -0.75
C PHE A 147 12.41 -5.75 -2.08
N THR A 148 13.60 -5.68 -2.70
CA THR A 148 13.95 -6.40 -3.92
C THR A 148 15.12 -7.36 -3.65
N ALA A 149 14.93 -8.64 -3.98
CA ALA A 149 15.95 -9.68 -3.82
C ALA A 149 17.05 -9.56 -4.87
N VAL A 150 18.29 -9.83 -4.45
CA VAL A 150 19.47 -9.92 -5.31
C VAL A 150 19.94 -11.37 -5.37
N GLY A 151 20.16 -11.92 -6.56
CA GLY A 151 20.67 -13.26 -6.79
C GLY A 151 19.62 -14.34 -6.60
N HIS A 152 19.49 -14.88 -5.39
CA HIS A 152 18.49 -15.90 -5.07
C HIS A 152 17.14 -15.29 -4.74
N GLY A 153 16.05 -15.86 -5.26
CA GLY A 153 14.70 -15.42 -4.89
C GLY A 153 14.33 -15.80 -3.44
N VAL A 154 13.30 -15.16 -2.91
CA VAL A 154 12.82 -15.39 -1.55
C VAL A 154 11.91 -16.62 -1.49
N SER A 155 12.20 -17.53 -0.55
CA SER A 155 11.40 -18.72 -0.27
C SER A 155 10.46 -18.56 0.92
N ALA A 156 10.75 -17.64 1.84
CA ALA A 156 9.89 -17.29 2.97
C ALA A 156 10.21 -15.88 3.50
N CYS A 157 9.22 -15.24 4.10
CA CYS A 157 9.42 -14.00 4.85
C CYS A 157 8.74 -14.04 6.21
N ARG A 158 9.11 -13.13 7.09
CA ARG A 158 8.37 -12.78 8.29
C ARG A 158 8.46 -11.31 8.59
N LEU A 159 7.43 -10.80 9.23
CA LEU A 159 7.37 -9.43 9.68
C LEU A 159 7.57 -9.32 11.19
N GLN A 160 8.20 -8.24 11.63
CA GLN A 160 8.17 -7.80 13.01
C GLN A 160 7.55 -6.40 13.05
N VAL A 161 6.60 -6.19 13.95
CA VAL A 161 6.06 -4.86 14.22
C VAL A 161 6.42 -4.50 15.66
N VAL A 162 7.13 -3.39 15.81
CA VAL A 162 7.40 -2.77 17.11
C VAL A 162 6.37 -1.69 17.33
N LEU A 163 5.62 -1.77 18.41
CA LEU A 163 4.66 -0.77 18.86
C LEU A 163 5.33 0.05 19.97
N ALA A 164 5.37 1.35 19.83
CA ALA A 164 6.04 2.25 20.78
C ALA A 164 5.18 3.48 21.08
N ARG A 165 5.30 3.99 22.29
CA ARG A 165 4.75 5.27 22.73
C ARG A 165 5.80 6.05 23.53
N GLU A 166 5.62 7.35 23.69
CA GLU A 166 6.49 8.15 24.56
C GLU A 166 6.56 7.55 25.96
N ALA A 167 7.76 7.49 26.53
CA ALA A 167 7.99 6.88 27.84
C ALA A 167 7.23 7.64 28.95
N GLY A 168 6.40 6.89 29.69
CA GLY A 168 5.55 7.44 30.73
C GLY A 168 4.26 8.08 30.23
N GLY A 169 4.00 8.07 28.93
CA GLY A 169 2.72 8.45 28.32
C GLY A 169 1.70 7.32 28.39
N ASP A 170 0.44 7.66 28.10
CA ASP A 170 -0.70 6.75 28.07
C ASP A 170 -1.33 6.60 26.68
N VAL A 171 -0.66 7.13 25.66
CA VAL A 171 -1.12 7.07 24.27
C VAL A 171 -1.26 5.63 23.84
N ASP A 172 -2.46 5.28 23.34
CA ASP A 172 -2.75 3.96 22.85
C ASP A 172 -2.22 3.80 21.41
N VAL A 173 -1.44 2.76 21.21
CA VAL A 173 -0.95 2.34 19.88
C VAL A 173 -1.55 0.99 19.54
N ALA A 174 -2.22 0.91 18.39
CA ALA A 174 -2.98 -0.26 17.99
C ALA A 174 -2.66 -0.69 16.56
N LEU A 175 -2.33 -1.97 16.37
CA LEU A 175 -2.14 -2.60 15.06
C LEU A 175 -3.33 -3.51 14.78
N ARG A 176 -4.16 -3.13 13.80
CA ARG A 176 -5.35 -3.91 13.37
C ARG A 176 -5.03 -4.95 12.31
N GLY A 177 -3.90 -4.82 11.65
CA GLY A 177 -3.44 -5.78 10.66
C GLY A 177 -2.11 -5.39 10.05
N VAL A 178 -1.34 -6.40 9.69
CA VAL A 178 -0.11 -6.26 8.90
C VAL A 178 -0.11 -7.32 7.80
N ARG A 179 0.42 -6.97 6.64
CA ARG A 179 0.40 -7.79 5.44
C ARG A 179 1.74 -7.71 4.73
N ALA A 180 2.03 -8.71 3.92
CA ALA A 180 3.16 -8.71 2.99
C ALA A 180 2.71 -9.29 1.65
N VAL A 181 2.68 -8.48 0.60
CA VAL A 181 2.54 -9.00 -0.76
C VAL A 181 3.90 -9.35 -1.29
N ALA A 182 4.08 -10.61 -1.65
CA ALA A 182 5.29 -11.11 -2.30
C ALA A 182 4.99 -11.42 -3.76
N SER A 183 5.91 -11.10 -4.65
CA SER A 183 5.70 -11.23 -6.09
C SER A 183 6.96 -11.56 -6.87
N ARG A 184 6.74 -12.00 -8.10
CA ARG A 184 7.73 -12.13 -9.16
C ARG A 184 7.11 -11.61 -10.45
N PRO A 185 7.41 -10.35 -10.82
CA PRO A 185 7.00 -9.81 -12.11
C PRO A 185 7.58 -10.63 -13.28
N PRO A 186 6.89 -10.72 -14.43
CA PRO A 186 7.44 -11.37 -15.61
C PRO A 186 8.60 -10.53 -16.17
N VAL A 187 9.69 -11.19 -16.52
CA VAL A 187 10.85 -10.55 -17.17
C VAL A 187 10.70 -10.67 -18.69
N GLY A 188 10.71 -9.53 -19.39
CA GLY A 188 10.76 -9.49 -20.88
C GLY A 188 9.49 -10.02 -21.58
N ALA A 189 8.43 -10.35 -20.87
CA ALA A 189 7.19 -10.82 -21.47
C ALA A 189 6.16 -9.68 -21.58
N THR A 190 5.49 -9.58 -22.72
CA THR A 190 4.32 -8.71 -22.86
C THR A 190 3.13 -9.41 -22.17
N PRO A 191 2.49 -8.78 -21.15
CA PRO A 191 1.34 -9.39 -20.50
C PRO A 191 0.22 -9.68 -21.51
N ALA A 192 -0.38 -10.87 -21.39
CA ALA A 192 -1.54 -11.20 -22.17
C ALA A 192 -2.75 -10.38 -21.68
N VAL A 193 -3.54 -9.87 -22.63
CA VAL A 193 -4.77 -9.13 -22.30
C VAL A 193 -5.80 -10.08 -21.70
N SER A 194 -6.31 -9.76 -20.53
CA SER A 194 -7.33 -10.55 -19.87
C SER A 194 -8.71 -10.39 -20.53
N GLY A 195 -9.48 -11.48 -20.55
CA GLY A 195 -10.88 -11.47 -21.01
C GLY A 195 -11.83 -10.80 -20.00
N PRO A 196 -13.15 -10.87 -20.21
CA PRO A 196 -14.16 -10.35 -19.30
C PRO A 196 -14.10 -11.02 -17.92
N GLY A 197 -14.12 -10.23 -16.84
CA GLY A 197 -14.15 -10.70 -15.45
C GLY A 197 -15.49 -10.50 -14.74
N GLY A 198 -16.51 -9.93 -15.44
CA GLY A 198 -17.88 -9.79 -14.93
C GLY A 198 -18.31 -8.37 -14.53
N ALA A 199 -17.46 -7.35 -14.69
CA ALA A 199 -17.81 -5.96 -14.35
C ALA A 199 -18.02 -5.03 -15.56
N TRP A 200 -18.07 -5.57 -16.77
CA TRP A 200 -18.31 -4.75 -17.97
C TRP A 200 -19.67 -4.05 -17.88
N GLY A 201 -19.69 -2.76 -18.12
CA GLY A 201 -20.86 -1.92 -17.95
C GLY A 201 -21.08 -1.41 -16.52
N THR A 202 -20.24 -1.80 -15.55
CA THR A 202 -20.32 -1.32 -14.18
C THR A 202 -19.34 -0.19 -13.97
N VAL A 203 -19.82 0.95 -13.47
CA VAL A 203 -19.00 2.13 -13.10
C VAL A 203 -19.45 2.65 -11.74
N LEU A 204 -18.52 2.70 -10.79
CA LEU A 204 -18.77 3.21 -9.45
C LEU A 204 -18.70 4.76 -9.44
N ASP A 205 -19.46 5.39 -8.56
CA ASP A 205 -19.48 6.85 -8.44
C ASP A 205 -18.39 7.33 -7.46
N VAL A 206 -17.13 7.25 -7.90
CA VAL A 206 -15.96 7.73 -7.14
C VAL A 206 -15.80 9.23 -7.37
N PRO A 207 -15.67 10.05 -6.31
CA PRO A 207 -15.38 11.47 -6.44
C PRO A 207 -14.12 11.72 -7.26
N GLY A 208 -14.09 12.78 -8.04
CA GLY A 208 -12.91 13.20 -8.81
C GLY A 208 -12.03 14.15 -8.01
N ARG A 209 -10.71 13.87 -7.95
CA ARG A 209 -9.71 14.79 -7.38
C ARG A 209 -8.50 14.84 -8.29
N SER A 210 -8.11 16.07 -8.65
CA SER A 210 -6.95 16.33 -9.51
C SER A 210 -5.76 16.72 -8.65
N GLN A 211 -4.61 16.12 -8.88
CA GLN A 211 -3.36 16.65 -8.32
C GLN A 211 -2.98 17.99 -8.97
N GLY A 212 -3.33 18.15 -10.26
CA GLY A 212 -3.01 19.37 -11.02
C GLY A 212 -3.69 20.63 -10.50
N ALA A 213 -4.83 20.50 -9.81
CA ALA A 213 -5.50 21.63 -9.14
C ALA A 213 -4.71 22.15 -7.93
N HIS A 214 -3.76 21.37 -7.40
CA HIS A 214 -2.96 21.67 -6.21
C HIS A 214 -1.51 22.03 -6.54
N ILE A 215 -1.18 22.32 -7.81
CA ILE A 215 0.18 22.75 -8.19
C ILE A 215 0.55 24.03 -7.44
N GLY A 216 1.70 23.99 -6.74
CA GLY A 216 2.18 25.10 -5.90
C GLY A 216 1.67 25.08 -4.45
N HIS A 217 0.70 24.22 -4.10
CA HIS A 217 0.27 24.03 -2.72
C HIS A 217 1.33 23.28 -1.91
N CYS A 218 1.58 23.72 -0.69
CA CYS A 218 2.39 22.99 0.29
C CYS A 218 3.66 22.34 -0.29
N PRO A 219 4.59 23.10 -0.89
CA PRO A 219 5.72 22.56 -1.64
C PRO A 219 6.72 21.77 -0.78
N GLN A 220 6.65 21.86 0.56
CA GLN A 220 7.43 21.08 1.50
C GLN A 220 7.10 19.57 1.44
N TRP A 221 5.95 19.19 0.89
CA TRP A 221 5.55 17.81 0.69
C TRP A 221 5.59 17.45 -0.79
N ASP A 222 6.77 17.00 -1.27
CA ASP A 222 7.02 16.52 -2.62
C ASP A 222 6.77 17.56 -3.73
N GLY A 223 7.15 18.81 -3.47
CA GLY A 223 6.98 19.90 -4.46
C GLY A 223 5.54 20.37 -4.66
N GLY A 224 4.57 19.80 -3.96
CA GLY A 224 3.15 20.11 -4.08
C GLY A 224 2.43 19.24 -5.10
N GLY A 225 1.31 19.74 -5.65
CA GLY A 225 0.41 18.96 -6.51
C GLY A 225 1.04 18.31 -7.75
N GLU A 226 2.26 18.69 -8.15
CA GLU A 226 2.95 18.09 -9.29
C GLU A 226 3.24 16.57 -9.08
N ALA A 227 3.40 16.12 -7.82
CA ALA A 227 3.75 14.73 -7.47
C ALA A 227 2.70 14.03 -6.59
N TRP A 228 1.48 14.54 -6.50
CA TRP A 228 0.46 14.06 -5.56
C TRP A 228 -0.56 13.07 -6.13
N ALA A 229 -0.17 12.24 -7.09
CA ALA A 229 -1.05 11.18 -7.60
C ALA A 229 -1.52 10.22 -6.50
N GLY A 230 -0.63 9.84 -5.57
CA GLY A 230 -0.94 9.02 -4.40
C GLY A 230 -1.96 9.68 -3.48
N PRO A 231 -1.69 10.87 -2.93
CA PRO A 231 -2.63 11.64 -2.12
C PRO A 231 -4.00 11.84 -2.76
N ALA A 232 -4.06 12.27 -4.03
CA ALA A 232 -5.32 12.51 -4.73
C ALA A 232 -6.14 11.22 -4.87
N CYS A 233 -5.52 10.11 -5.28
CA CYS A 233 -6.18 8.82 -5.39
C CYS A 233 -6.63 8.27 -4.03
N THR A 234 -5.80 8.42 -2.99
CA THR A 234 -6.15 8.00 -1.63
C THR A 234 -7.31 8.82 -1.08
N ALA A 235 -7.33 10.15 -1.30
CA ALA A 235 -8.46 11.02 -0.94
C ALA A 235 -9.75 10.57 -1.64
N MET A 236 -9.71 10.33 -2.97
CA MET A 236 -10.86 9.84 -3.75
C MET A 236 -11.43 8.55 -3.17
N LEU A 237 -10.56 7.60 -2.78
CA LEU A 237 -11.01 6.31 -2.20
C LEU A 237 -11.59 6.48 -0.80
N VAL A 238 -11.00 7.33 0.05
CA VAL A 238 -11.50 7.62 1.39
C VAL A 238 -12.87 8.31 1.32
N GLU A 239 -13.02 9.29 0.44
CA GLU A 239 -14.29 10.00 0.20
C GLU A 239 -15.37 9.10 -0.40
N PHE A 240 -15.01 8.16 -1.26
CA PHE A 240 -15.96 7.17 -1.81
C PHE A 240 -16.67 6.40 -0.70
N PHE A 241 -16.02 6.12 0.42
CA PHE A 241 -16.63 5.49 1.58
C PHE A 241 -17.30 6.48 2.55
N GLY A 242 -17.48 7.75 2.16
CA GLY A 242 -18.09 8.79 3.00
C GLY A 242 -17.23 9.12 4.22
N ARG A 243 -15.91 9.02 4.09
CA ARG A 243 -14.92 9.27 5.14
C ARG A 243 -13.99 10.42 4.73
N GLY A 244 -13.16 10.88 5.67
CA GLY A 244 -12.15 11.91 5.40
C GLY A 244 -11.95 12.87 6.56
N PRO A 245 -11.08 13.88 6.40
CA PRO A 245 -10.84 14.90 7.41
C PRO A 245 -12.08 15.73 7.67
N GLY A 246 -12.32 16.06 8.94
CA GLY A 246 -13.37 16.99 9.33
C GLY A 246 -12.97 18.45 9.08
N ALA A 247 -13.94 19.37 9.13
CA ALA A 247 -13.67 20.80 8.93
C ALA A 247 -12.59 21.35 9.89
N ALA A 248 -12.52 20.83 11.13
CA ALA A 248 -11.52 21.22 12.10
C ALA A 248 -10.08 20.80 11.69
N ASP A 249 -9.94 19.69 10.99
CA ASP A 249 -8.65 19.20 10.52
C ASP A 249 -8.09 20.06 9.37
N LEU A 250 -8.96 20.76 8.65
CA LEU A 250 -8.63 21.50 7.42
C LEU A 250 -8.39 23.01 7.65
N THR A 251 -8.52 23.50 8.88
CA THR A 251 -8.47 24.95 9.22
C THR A 251 -7.14 25.63 8.91
N TRP A 252 -6.06 24.88 8.74
CA TRP A 252 -4.72 25.38 8.42
C TRP A 252 -4.47 25.50 6.89
N LEU A 253 -5.39 25.02 6.07
CA LEU A 253 -5.35 25.08 4.60
C LEU A 253 -6.06 26.34 4.11
N ASP A 254 -5.86 26.67 2.84
CA ASP A 254 -6.54 27.79 2.18
C ASP A 254 -8.06 27.52 2.19
N PRO A 255 -8.88 28.42 2.73
CA PRO A 255 -10.33 28.24 2.73
C PRO A 255 -10.96 28.26 1.33
N ASP A 256 -10.27 28.81 0.33
CA ASP A 256 -10.70 28.85 -1.07
C ASP A 256 -10.27 27.63 -1.87
N ASP A 257 -9.49 26.69 -1.26
CA ASP A 257 -9.14 25.44 -1.90
C ASP A 257 -10.39 24.56 -2.09
N PRO A 258 -10.74 24.17 -3.32
CA PRO A 258 -11.94 23.38 -3.58
C PRO A 258 -11.85 21.93 -3.08
N ALA A 259 -10.64 21.43 -2.81
CA ALA A 259 -10.40 20.04 -2.40
C ALA A 259 -9.28 19.90 -1.34
N PRO A 260 -9.36 20.62 -0.20
CA PRO A 260 -8.30 20.69 0.80
C PRO A 260 -7.94 19.33 1.43
N GLN A 261 -8.81 18.32 1.30
CA GLN A 261 -8.53 16.95 1.72
C GLN A 261 -7.39 16.28 0.94
N VAL A 262 -7.05 16.76 -0.26
CA VAL A 262 -5.89 16.26 -1.03
C VAL A 262 -4.60 16.76 -0.38
N ASP A 263 -4.51 18.05 -0.03
CA ASP A 263 -3.39 18.64 0.70
C ASP A 263 -3.22 18.01 2.08
N PHE A 264 -4.34 17.81 2.79
CA PHE A 264 -4.34 17.11 4.06
C PHE A 264 -3.80 15.69 3.92
N THR A 265 -4.23 14.95 2.89
CA THR A 265 -3.73 13.59 2.62
C THR A 265 -2.24 13.62 2.30
N ALA A 266 -1.78 14.55 1.46
CA ALA A 266 -0.37 14.70 1.10
C ALA A 266 0.51 14.85 2.35
N ARG A 267 0.16 15.74 3.28
CA ARG A 267 0.84 15.87 4.58
C ARG A 267 0.92 14.54 5.33
N HIS A 268 -0.18 13.78 5.36
CA HIS A 268 -0.29 12.58 6.22
C HIS A 268 0.20 11.29 5.58
N VAL A 269 0.57 11.29 4.28
CA VAL A 269 1.24 10.18 3.59
C VAL A 269 2.68 10.49 3.21
N TYR A 270 3.12 11.75 3.35
CA TYR A 270 4.49 12.15 3.03
C TYR A 270 5.50 11.33 3.81
N ASP A 271 6.41 10.71 3.10
CA ASP A 271 7.51 9.92 3.64
C ASP A 271 8.77 10.81 3.72
N TYR A 272 9.15 11.17 4.93
CA TYR A 272 10.28 12.05 5.16
C TYR A 272 11.63 11.42 4.78
N GLY A 273 11.74 10.08 4.80
CA GLY A 273 12.95 9.35 4.38
C GLY A 273 13.09 9.27 2.87
N TYR A 274 12.00 8.93 2.20
CA TYR A 274 11.91 8.89 0.73
C TYR A 274 11.79 10.29 0.11
N LYS A 275 11.30 11.27 0.90
CA LYS A 275 11.00 12.66 0.48
C LYS A 275 9.92 12.73 -0.61
N GLY A 276 8.87 11.94 -0.48
CA GLY A 276 7.81 11.86 -1.47
C GLY A 276 6.50 11.35 -0.90
N CYS A 277 5.41 11.61 -1.65
CA CYS A 277 4.05 11.17 -1.33
C CYS A 277 3.68 9.83 -2.00
N GLY A 278 4.60 9.24 -2.77
CA GLY A 278 4.37 8.03 -3.55
C GLY A 278 4.54 6.71 -2.80
N ASN A 279 4.90 6.70 -1.51
CA ASN A 279 5.04 5.48 -0.71
C ASN A 279 3.71 4.71 -0.64
N TRP A 280 3.69 3.49 -1.18
CA TRP A 280 2.46 2.69 -1.30
C TRP A 280 1.95 2.23 0.06
N ALA A 281 2.84 1.82 0.95
CA ALA A 281 2.49 1.37 2.30
C ALA A 281 1.87 2.51 3.13
N PHE A 282 2.40 3.74 2.99
CA PHE A 282 1.88 4.91 3.73
C PHE A 282 0.52 5.36 3.19
N ASN A 283 0.33 5.35 1.86
CA ASN A 283 -0.98 5.62 1.26
C ASN A 283 -2.02 4.55 1.68
N ALA A 284 -1.63 3.29 1.80
CA ALA A 284 -2.51 2.22 2.29
C ALA A 284 -2.74 2.31 3.81
N ALA A 285 -1.82 2.86 4.60
CA ALA A 285 -1.95 2.97 6.05
C ALA A 285 -2.80 4.17 6.50
N TYR A 286 -2.70 5.31 5.80
CA TYR A 286 -3.41 6.55 6.14
C TYR A 286 -4.93 6.38 6.36
N PRO A 287 -5.67 5.62 5.56
CA PRO A 287 -7.11 5.44 5.72
C PRO A 287 -7.54 4.79 7.04
N ALA A 288 -6.61 4.15 7.78
CA ALA A 288 -6.90 3.60 9.11
C ALA A 288 -7.41 4.68 10.09
N ARG A 289 -6.96 5.92 9.93
CA ARG A 289 -7.43 7.10 10.68
C ARG A 289 -8.96 7.28 10.62
N TYR A 290 -9.58 6.77 9.57
CA TYR A 290 -11.02 6.91 9.31
C TYR A 290 -11.76 5.57 9.44
N GLY A 291 -11.16 4.56 10.06
CA GLY A 291 -11.78 3.24 10.25
C GLY A 291 -11.83 2.41 8.98
N LEU A 292 -10.99 2.72 7.99
CA LEU A 292 -10.81 1.90 6.80
C LEU A 292 -9.61 0.96 6.98
N ARG A 293 -9.68 -0.20 6.34
CA ARG A 293 -8.54 -1.11 6.17
C ARG A 293 -7.89 -0.83 4.83
N GLY A 294 -6.56 -0.79 4.82
CA GLY A 294 -5.80 -0.63 3.59
C GLY A 294 -4.78 -1.75 3.40
N ALA A 295 -4.56 -2.14 2.17
CA ALA A 295 -3.56 -3.12 1.77
C ALA A 295 -2.93 -2.75 0.43
N VAL A 296 -1.62 -2.98 0.32
CA VAL A 296 -0.96 -3.06 -0.97
C VAL A 296 -1.09 -4.49 -1.46
N VAL A 297 -1.59 -4.67 -2.68
CA VAL A 297 -1.76 -5.97 -3.33
C VAL A 297 -1.10 -5.97 -4.71
N ARG A 298 -0.85 -7.15 -5.25
CA ARG A 298 -0.43 -7.32 -6.66
C ARG A 298 -1.40 -8.23 -7.37
N LEU A 299 -2.03 -7.71 -8.41
CA LEU A 299 -3.06 -8.40 -9.18
C LEU A 299 -2.54 -8.68 -10.59
N PRO A 300 -2.57 -9.93 -11.06
CA PRO A 300 -2.00 -10.34 -12.34
C PRO A 300 -2.86 -10.05 -13.56
N ALA A 301 -4.08 -9.52 -13.39
CA ALA A 301 -4.98 -9.26 -14.50
C ALA A 301 -6.10 -8.27 -14.13
N LEU A 302 -6.65 -7.56 -15.12
CA LEU A 302 -7.84 -6.72 -14.93
C LEU A 302 -9.08 -7.53 -14.55
N THR A 303 -9.14 -8.83 -14.82
CA THR A 303 -10.21 -9.71 -14.32
C THR A 303 -10.26 -9.77 -12.80
N ASP A 304 -9.12 -9.62 -12.10
CA ASP A 304 -9.11 -9.54 -10.64
C ASP A 304 -9.65 -8.17 -10.17
N VAL A 305 -9.30 -7.08 -10.86
CA VAL A 305 -9.85 -5.75 -10.60
C VAL A 305 -11.37 -5.74 -10.80
N GLU A 306 -11.87 -6.41 -11.85
CA GLU A 306 -13.31 -6.52 -12.11
C GLU A 306 -14.08 -7.20 -10.97
N ARG A 307 -13.47 -8.15 -10.25
CA ARG A 307 -14.08 -8.77 -9.07
C ARG A 307 -14.35 -7.75 -7.96
N PHE A 308 -13.41 -6.83 -7.74
CA PHE A 308 -13.58 -5.75 -6.76
C PHE A 308 -14.62 -4.74 -7.22
N ILE A 309 -14.59 -4.33 -8.49
CA ILE A 309 -15.62 -3.43 -9.05
C ILE A 309 -17.02 -4.04 -8.94
N SER A 310 -17.17 -5.35 -9.22
CA SER A 310 -18.45 -6.07 -9.05
C SER A 310 -18.90 -6.13 -7.59
N ALA A 311 -17.96 -6.09 -6.65
CA ALA A 311 -18.24 -6.03 -5.21
C ALA A 311 -18.44 -4.58 -4.69
N GLY A 312 -18.45 -3.57 -5.57
CA GLY A 312 -18.61 -2.17 -5.18
C GLY A 312 -17.34 -1.52 -4.62
N LEU A 313 -16.16 -2.10 -4.89
CA LEU A 313 -14.88 -1.64 -4.34
C LEU A 313 -14.00 -1.07 -5.48
N PRO A 314 -13.78 0.25 -5.55
CA PRO A 314 -12.81 0.85 -6.45
C PRO A 314 -11.39 0.53 -6.01
N ILE A 315 -10.43 0.51 -6.96
CA ILE A 315 -9.04 0.16 -6.70
C ILE A 315 -8.13 1.22 -7.30
N ALA A 316 -7.14 1.71 -6.55
CA ALA A 316 -6.06 2.51 -7.11
C ALA A 316 -4.95 1.60 -7.66
N THR A 317 -4.49 1.89 -8.87
CA THR A 317 -3.43 1.14 -9.57
C THR A 317 -2.25 2.05 -9.86
N THR A 318 -1.02 1.51 -9.78
CA THR A 318 0.20 2.24 -10.11
C THR A 318 0.63 1.98 -11.55
N LEU A 319 0.98 3.02 -12.29
CA LEU A 319 1.33 2.90 -13.70
C LEU A 319 2.55 3.79 -14.05
N SER A 320 3.42 3.28 -14.91
CA SER A 320 4.38 4.11 -15.64
C SER A 320 4.16 3.90 -17.13
N PHE A 321 4.13 4.97 -17.91
CA PHE A 321 3.84 4.88 -19.35
C PHE A 321 4.36 6.09 -20.11
N ARG A 322 4.66 5.87 -21.38
CA ARG A 322 4.83 6.93 -22.35
C ARG A 322 3.46 7.29 -22.93
N SER A 323 3.29 8.54 -23.36
CA SER A 323 2.03 9.01 -23.96
C SER A 323 1.58 8.18 -25.18
N SER A 324 2.54 7.56 -25.89
CA SER A 324 2.27 6.65 -27.02
C SER A 324 1.75 5.27 -26.59
N GLU A 325 1.96 4.86 -25.32
CA GLU A 325 1.57 3.55 -24.80
C GLU A 325 0.16 3.53 -24.22
N LEU A 326 -0.31 4.69 -23.71
CA LEU A 326 -1.64 4.88 -23.16
C LEU A 326 -2.36 6.01 -23.88
N SER A 327 -2.99 5.68 -25.00
CA SER A 327 -3.73 6.64 -25.81
C SER A 327 -4.82 7.34 -25.01
N GLY A 328 -4.86 8.66 -25.06
CA GLY A 328 -5.80 9.50 -24.29
C GLY A 328 -5.22 10.04 -22.98
N ALA A 329 -4.03 9.61 -22.56
CA ALA A 329 -3.39 10.16 -21.36
C ALA A 329 -2.88 11.61 -21.57
N GLY A 330 -2.52 11.96 -22.80
CA GLY A 330 -2.06 13.31 -23.17
C GLY A 330 -0.61 13.61 -22.77
N GLN A 331 -0.05 12.85 -21.83
CA GLN A 331 1.34 13.01 -21.34
C GLN A 331 1.92 11.67 -20.90
N SER A 332 3.23 11.61 -20.77
CA SER A 332 3.92 10.47 -20.15
C SER A 332 3.96 10.62 -18.63
N ALA A 333 4.04 9.52 -17.91
CA ALA A 333 4.17 9.52 -16.45
C ALA A 333 5.09 8.39 -15.98
N ALA A 334 5.88 8.69 -14.96
CA ALA A 334 6.66 7.71 -14.20
C ALA A 334 6.08 7.62 -12.79
N GLY A 335 5.50 6.46 -12.44
CA GLY A 335 4.92 6.25 -11.11
C GLY A 335 3.56 6.93 -10.87
N ASN A 336 2.75 7.17 -11.91
CA ASN A 336 1.39 7.68 -11.71
C ASN A 336 0.50 6.65 -11.02
N ILE A 337 -0.53 7.14 -10.33
CA ILE A 337 -1.56 6.35 -9.68
C ILE A 337 -2.91 6.79 -10.22
N MET A 338 -3.78 5.82 -10.56
CA MET A 338 -5.14 6.09 -11.06
C MET A 338 -6.14 5.25 -10.29
N VAL A 339 -7.31 5.79 -9.99
CA VAL A 339 -8.41 4.99 -9.42
C VAL A 339 -9.19 4.35 -10.55
N VAL A 340 -9.12 3.02 -10.67
CA VAL A 340 -10.04 2.24 -11.51
C VAL A 340 -11.39 2.22 -10.81
N ARG A 341 -12.40 2.84 -11.46
CA ARG A 341 -13.77 2.97 -10.95
C ARG A 341 -14.78 2.11 -11.71
N GLY A 342 -14.36 1.46 -12.79
CA GLY A 342 -15.27 0.60 -13.54
C GLY A 342 -14.77 0.26 -14.93
N PHE A 343 -15.71 -0.28 -15.72
CA PHE A 343 -15.48 -0.69 -17.09
C PHE A 343 -16.66 -0.28 -17.97
N THR A 344 -16.38 0.11 -19.21
CA THR A 344 -17.41 0.33 -20.23
C THR A 344 -18.10 -0.99 -20.60
N THR A 345 -19.21 -0.93 -21.33
CA THR A 345 -19.87 -2.13 -21.90
C THR A 345 -18.99 -2.88 -22.91
N GLY A 346 -17.98 -2.20 -23.48
CA GLY A 346 -16.97 -2.81 -24.36
C GLY A 346 -15.74 -3.36 -23.61
N GLY A 347 -15.67 -3.17 -22.27
CA GLY A 347 -14.57 -3.64 -21.43
C GLY A 347 -13.39 -2.70 -21.29
N ASP A 348 -13.44 -1.50 -21.85
CA ASP A 348 -12.42 -0.46 -21.63
C ASP A 348 -12.47 0.06 -20.20
N VAL A 349 -11.31 0.45 -19.67
CA VAL A 349 -11.12 0.81 -18.26
C VAL A 349 -11.57 2.24 -18.01
N VAL A 350 -12.52 2.44 -17.11
CA VAL A 350 -12.97 3.76 -16.65
C VAL A 350 -12.19 4.11 -15.38
N VAL A 351 -11.43 5.20 -15.42
CA VAL A 351 -10.59 5.65 -14.30
C VAL A 351 -10.91 7.08 -13.88
N ASN A 352 -10.48 7.44 -12.68
CA ASN A 352 -10.15 8.80 -12.33
C ASN A 352 -8.61 8.93 -12.37
N ASP A 353 -8.11 9.74 -13.29
CA ASP A 353 -6.69 10.02 -13.51
C ASP A 353 -6.35 11.39 -12.91
N PRO A 354 -5.60 11.45 -11.80
CA PRO A 354 -5.32 12.70 -11.09
C PRO A 354 -4.41 13.67 -11.88
N LEU A 355 -3.76 13.21 -12.96
CA LEU A 355 -2.95 14.06 -13.84
C LEU A 355 -3.78 15.06 -14.65
N ALA A 356 -5.09 15.01 -14.59
CA ALA A 356 -5.94 16.04 -15.18
C ALA A 356 -5.72 17.40 -14.48
N ALA A 357 -5.90 18.50 -15.21
CA ALA A 357 -5.72 19.84 -14.65
C ALA A 357 -6.79 20.25 -13.62
N THR A 358 -7.95 19.59 -13.62
CA THR A 358 -9.09 19.91 -12.75
C THR A 358 -9.83 18.65 -12.33
N ASP A 359 -10.55 18.71 -11.22
CA ASP A 359 -11.38 17.61 -10.71
C ASP A 359 -12.40 17.11 -11.74
N ALA A 360 -13.00 18.00 -12.50
CA ALA A 360 -13.96 17.67 -13.55
C ALA A 360 -13.32 16.87 -14.71
N GLY A 361 -12.02 17.02 -14.92
CA GLY A 361 -11.28 16.39 -16.02
C GLY A 361 -10.68 15.02 -15.68
N VAL A 362 -10.76 14.55 -14.44
CA VAL A 362 -10.06 13.31 -14.02
C VAL A 362 -10.70 12.06 -14.63
N ARG A 363 -11.99 12.07 -14.95
CA ARG A 363 -12.65 10.89 -15.51
C ARG A 363 -12.18 10.65 -16.94
N ARG A 364 -11.55 9.49 -17.15
CA ARG A 364 -11.03 9.05 -18.46
C ARG A 364 -11.40 7.61 -18.73
N VAL A 365 -11.35 7.25 -20.02
CA VAL A 365 -11.54 5.88 -20.49
C VAL A 365 -10.30 5.49 -21.28
N TYR A 366 -9.69 4.38 -20.90
CA TYR A 366 -8.51 3.85 -21.57
C TYR A 366 -8.80 2.49 -22.19
N PRO A 367 -8.27 2.22 -23.41
CA PRO A 367 -8.37 0.90 -24.02
C PRO A 367 -7.83 -0.18 -23.07
N ARG A 368 -8.62 -1.23 -22.82
CA ARG A 368 -8.29 -2.32 -21.89
C ARG A 368 -6.87 -2.87 -22.09
N ALA A 369 -6.55 -3.23 -23.33
CA ALA A 369 -5.26 -3.82 -23.67
C ALA A 369 -4.08 -2.90 -23.40
N ALA A 370 -4.24 -1.59 -23.64
CA ALA A 370 -3.20 -0.61 -23.38
C ALA A 370 -3.00 -0.42 -21.87
N PHE A 371 -4.10 -0.23 -21.14
CA PHE A 371 -4.06 -0.04 -19.69
C PHE A 371 -3.46 -1.24 -18.97
N GLU A 372 -3.93 -2.46 -19.26
CA GLU A 372 -3.45 -3.69 -18.63
C GLU A 372 -1.96 -3.92 -18.91
N ARG A 373 -1.49 -3.60 -20.11
CA ARG A 373 -0.08 -3.73 -20.48
C ARG A 373 0.81 -2.80 -19.66
N VAL A 374 0.47 -1.51 -19.58
CA VAL A 374 1.29 -0.53 -18.84
C VAL A 374 1.23 -0.76 -17.33
N TRP A 375 0.09 -1.19 -16.81
CA TRP A 375 -0.06 -1.52 -15.40
C TRP A 375 0.73 -2.76 -14.97
N LEU A 376 0.75 -3.81 -15.80
CA LEU A 376 1.44 -5.07 -15.50
C LEU A 376 2.91 -5.08 -15.90
N SER A 377 3.39 -4.08 -16.64
CA SER A 377 4.81 -3.98 -16.99
C SER A 377 5.67 -3.80 -15.73
N GLY A 378 6.91 -4.32 -15.74
CA GLY A 378 7.85 -4.15 -14.62
C GLY A 378 8.06 -2.67 -14.28
N ASP A 379 8.22 -1.83 -15.31
CA ASP A 379 8.38 -0.38 -15.14
C ASP A 379 7.06 0.32 -14.72
N GLY A 380 5.91 -0.31 -14.93
CA GLY A 380 4.58 0.20 -14.61
C GLY A 380 4.09 -0.07 -13.19
N GLY A 381 4.90 -0.73 -12.36
CA GLY A 381 4.49 -1.11 -11.00
C GLY A 381 4.13 -2.59 -10.85
N GLY A 382 4.18 -3.39 -11.93
CA GLY A 382 4.05 -4.85 -11.88
C GLY A 382 2.73 -5.32 -11.24
N GLY A 383 1.61 -4.69 -11.56
CA GLY A 383 0.30 -5.07 -11.05
C GLY A 383 0.00 -4.58 -9.63
N VAL A 384 0.76 -3.62 -9.10
CA VAL A 384 0.50 -3.03 -7.78
C VAL A 384 -0.83 -2.29 -7.77
N ALA A 385 -1.57 -2.48 -6.68
CA ALA A 385 -2.83 -1.78 -6.43
C ALA A 385 -3.03 -1.53 -4.93
N TYR A 386 -3.82 -0.48 -4.60
CA TYR A 386 -4.29 -0.22 -3.24
C TYR A 386 -5.72 -0.72 -3.13
N LEU A 387 -5.94 -1.59 -2.18
CA LEU A 387 -7.26 -2.04 -1.77
C LEU A 387 -7.62 -1.34 -0.46
N LEU A 388 -8.63 -0.45 -0.51
CA LEU A 388 -9.19 0.19 0.68
C LEU A 388 -10.64 -0.25 0.86
N HIS A 389 -11.04 -0.52 2.09
CA HIS A 389 -12.43 -0.90 2.40
C HIS A 389 -12.78 -0.64 3.87
N PRO A 390 -14.05 -0.41 4.20
CA PRO A 390 -14.51 -0.40 5.58
C PRO A 390 -14.23 -1.73 6.29
N GLU A 391 -14.06 -1.68 7.61
CA GLU A 391 -13.95 -2.90 8.40
C GLU A 391 -15.22 -3.75 8.27
N GLY A 392 -15.07 -5.08 8.21
CA GLY A 392 -16.20 -6.00 8.02
C GLY A 392 -16.71 -6.13 6.58
N THR A 393 -16.12 -5.39 5.61
CA THR A 393 -16.48 -5.55 4.19
C THR A 393 -16.11 -6.94 3.70
N ALA A 394 -17.07 -7.64 3.08
CA ALA A 394 -16.83 -8.91 2.41
C ALA A 394 -16.03 -8.65 1.11
N LEU A 395 -14.82 -9.15 1.06
CA LEU A 395 -13.99 -9.11 -0.14
C LEU A 395 -14.42 -10.21 -1.12
N PRO A 396 -14.16 -10.05 -2.43
CA PRO A 396 -14.37 -11.10 -3.41
C PRO A 396 -13.70 -12.41 -2.97
N PRO A 397 -14.30 -13.58 -3.23
CA PRO A 397 -13.66 -14.86 -2.88
C PRO A 397 -12.34 -15.03 -3.64
N PRO A 398 -11.32 -15.65 -3.01
CA PRO A 398 -10.07 -15.98 -3.68
C PRO A 398 -10.30 -16.79 -4.96
N VAL A 399 -9.38 -16.67 -5.92
CA VAL A 399 -9.44 -17.45 -7.16
C VAL A 399 -9.12 -18.92 -6.85
N PRO A 400 -10.02 -19.87 -7.13
CA PRO A 400 -9.78 -21.28 -6.82
C PRO A 400 -8.51 -21.81 -7.49
N GLY A 401 -7.66 -22.52 -6.70
CA GLY A 401 -6.42 -23.10 -7.19
C GLY A 401 -5.25 -22.12 -7.36
N GLU A 402 -5.43 -20.85 -7.02
CA GLU A 402 -4.36 -19.85 -7.04
C GLU A 402 -4.00 -19.40 -5.61
N PRO A 403 -2.76 -18.92 -5.39
CA PRO A 403 -2.38 -18.32 -4.10
C PRO A 403 -3.29 -17.12 -3.76
N PRO A 404 -3.57 -16.87 -2.47
CA PRO A 404 -4.35 -15.69 -2.07
C PRO A 404 -3.59 -14.41 -2.44
N ARG A 405 -4.29 -13.43 -3.00
CA ARG A 405 -3.72 -12.13 -3.45
C ARG A 405 -4.37 -10.92 -2.77
N TRP A 406 -5.48 -11.18 -2.02
CA TRP A 406 -6.20 -10.22 -1.19
C TRP A 406 -6.85 -10.87 0.02
#